data_f494eb5136bc591ed68eaf4a9227445a
#
_entry.id   f494eb5136bc591ed68eaf4a9227445a
#
_cell.length_a   1.000
_cell.length_b   1.000
_cell.length_c   1.000
_cell.angle_alpha   90.00
_cell.angle_beta   90.00
_cell.angle_gamma   90.00
#
_symmetry.space_group_name_H-M   'P 1'
#
loop_
_entity.id
_entity.type
_entity.pdbx_description
1 polymer ?
#
loop_
_entity_poly.entity_id
_entity_poly.type
_entity_poly.pdbx_seq_one_letter_code
_entity_poly.pdbx_strand_id
1 'polypeptide(L)'
;MRKGVYIMSTQSYDLIVVGSGFFGLTIAERAASQLGKRVLIIEKRSHIGGNAFSQPEPETGIEVHQYGAHLFHTSNERVWNYVTQFTKFTDYQHRVFAMHDGKAYQFPMGLGLICEFFGKYYSPDEARALIKEQASEVNTEDATNLEEKAISLIGRPLYEAFVRDYTAKQWQTDPKELPASNITRLPVRYTFNNRYFNDTHEGLPVDGYAAWLRAMIDHDLIDVQLDTDWFDVRADIRAANPDAPVVYTGPLDRYFDYSAGRLGWRTLDFDVEVLPIGDFQGTAVMNYNDADVPYTRIHEFRHFHPERADRYPKDKTVIMKEYSRFAEEDDEPYYPINTPEDRKILAAYRELAAQETANDQVLFGGRLGTYQYLDTVSYTHLRAHET
;
A
#
# COMPACT_ATOMS: atom_id res chain seq x y z
N MET A 1 32.36 -10.78 1.41
CA MET A 1 31.05 -11.18 1.94
C MET A 1 31.26 -11.90 3.27
N ARG A 2 31.00 -11.27 4.39
CA ARG A 2 31.02 -11.94 5.70
C ARG A 2 29.61 -12.51 5.89
N LYS A 3 29.49 -13.86 5.91
CA LYS A 3 28.27 -14.53 6.39
C LYS A 3 28.06 -14.08 7.82
N GLY A 4 26.89 -13.49 8.12
CA GLY A 4 26.53 -13.12 9.47
C GLY A 4 26.63 -14.35 10.38
N VAL A 5 27.40 -14.20 11.44
CA VAL A 5 27.52 -15.27 12.46
C VAL A 5 26.19 -15.31 13.19
N TYR A 6 25.45 -16.37 13.01
CA TYR A 6 24.24 -16.70 13.75
C TYR A 6 24.61 -16.86 15.23
N ILE A 7 24.39 -15.86 16.04
CA ILE A 7 24.49 -16.00 17.50
C ILE A 7 23.14 -16.59 17.93
N MET A 8 23.07 -17.92 18.06
CA MET A 8 21.95 -18.57 18.71
C MET A 8 21.85 -17.98 20.12
N SER A 9 20.84 -17.13 20.34
CA SER A 9 20.43 -16.79 21.69
C SER A 9 20.05 -18.09 22.41
N THR A 10 20.55 -18.32 23.61
CA THR A 10 20.17 -19.46 24.45
C THR A 10 18.74 -19.34 24.98
N GLN A 11 18.01 -18.30 24.58
CA GLN A 11 16.67 -18.00 25.03
C GLN A 11 15.65 -18.60 24.06
N SER A 12 14.64 -19.27 24.62
CA SER A 12 13.47 -19.75 23.87
C SER A 12 12.49 -18.61 23.63
N TYR A 13 11.81 -18.66 22.50
CA TYR A 13 10.74 -17.73 22.13
C TYR A 13 9.37 -18.42 22.24
N ASP A 14 8.37 -17.66 22.62
CA ASP A 14 6.97 -18.09 22.70
C ASP A 14 6.24 -17.91 21.35
N LEU A 15 6.78 -17.06 20.46
CA LEU A 15 6.19 -16.73 19.17
C LEU A 15 7.29 -16.33 18.18
N ILE A 16 7.20 -16.85 16.96
CA ILE A 16 8.03 -16.42 15.84
C ILE A 16 7.17 -15.62 14.85
N VAL A 17 7.60 -14.44 14.46
CA VAL A 17 6.95 -13.62 13.45
C VAL A 17 7.87 -13.47 12.25
N VAL A 18 7.42 -13.90 11.07
CA VAL A 18 8.16 -13.81 9.82
C VAL A 18 7.62 -12.66 9.00
N GLY A 19 8.44 -11.62 8.86
CA GLY A 19 8.12 -10.36 8.22
C GLY A 19 7.76 -9.26 9.22
N SER A 20 8.39 -8.10 9.04
CA SER A 20 8.28 -6.93 9.92
C SER A 20 7.42 -5.80 9.33
N GLY A 21 6.48 -6.10 8.44
CA GLY A 21 5.45 -5.15 8.02
C GLY A 21 4.48 -4.81 9.17
N PHE A 22 3.57 -3.86 8.98
CA PHE A 22 2.61 -3.45 10.03
C PHE A 22 1.88 -4.63 10.68
N PHE A 23 1.48 -5.64 9.90
CA PHE A 23 0.83 -6.82 10.43
C PHE A 23 1.72 -7.58 11.42
N GLY A 24 2.94 -7.93 11.00
CA GLY A 24 3.88 -8.66 11.84
C GLY A 24 4.28 -7.88 13.10
N LEU A 25 4.56 -6.57 12.95
CA LEU A 25 4.90 -5.71 14.09
C LEU A 25 3.73 -5.56 15.07
N THR A 26 2.48 -5.44 14.58
CA THR A 26 1.30 -5.38 15.45
C THR A 26 1.12 -6.69 16.24
N ILE A 27 1.30 -7.85 15.59
CA ILE A 27 1.24 -9.15 16.28
C ILE A 27 2.33 -9.23 17.37
N ALA A 28 3.56 -8.88 17.02
CA ALA A 28 4.70 -8.94 17.95
C ALA A 28 4.48 -8.03 19.16
N GLU A 29 4.09 -6.77 18.92
CA GLU A 29 3.77 -5.80 19.97
C GLU A 29 2.66 -6.33 20.89
N ARG A 30 1.54 -6.78 20.32
CA ARG A 30 0.40 -7.28 21.11
C ARG A 30 0.74 -8.54 21.89
N ALA A 31 1.51 -9.46 21.33
CA ALA A 31 1.95 -10.67 22.02
C ALA A 31 2.87 -10.32 23.20
N ALA A 32 3.79 -9.40 23.03
CA ALA A 32 4.68 -8.97 24.09
C ALA A 32 3.95 -8.15 25.16
N SER A 33 3.23 -7.10 24.76
CA SER A 33 2.63 -6.13 25.71
C SER A 33 1.40 -6.67 26.44
N GLN A 34 0.56 -7.50 25.77
CA GLN A 34 -0.70 -7.98 26.33
C GLN A 34 -0.62 -9.38 26.91
N LEU A 35 0.23 -10.23 26.34
CA LEU A 35 0.32 -11.65 26.72
C LEU A 35 1.64 -11.98 27.43
N GLY A 36 2.58 -11.03 27.54
CA GLY A 36 3.89 -11.24 28.14
C GLY A 36 4.74 -12.28 27.39
N LYS A 37 4.51 -12.44 26.08
CA LYS A 37 5.18 -13.43 25.25
C LYS A 37 6.49 -12.92 24.70
N ARG A 38 7.52 -13.77 24.73
CA ARG A 38 8.80 -13.47 24.10
C ARG A 38 8.72 -13.77 22.62
N VAL A 39 8.99 -12.76 21.78
CA VAL A 39 8.80 -12.79 20.32
C VAL A 39 10.11 -12.63 19.58
N LEU A 40 10.36 -13.46 18.58
CA LEU A 40 11.41 -13.28 17.59
C LEU A 40 10.80 -12.85 16.27
N ILE A 41 11.23 -11.70 15.75
CA ILE A 41 10.87 -11.23 14.40
C ILE A 41 12.02 -11.56 13.45
N ILE A 42 11.73 -12.23 12.34
CA ILE A 42 12.66 -12.52 11.26
C ILE A 42 12.30 -11.63 10.06
N GLU A 43 13.23 -10.83 9.59
CA GLU A 43 13.03 -9.93 8.45
C GLU A 43 14.15 -10.11 7.42
N LYS A 44 13.77 -10.32 6.16
CA LYS A 44 14.75 -10.50 5.06
C LYS A 44 15.48 -9.21 4.67
N ARG A 45 14.84 -8.05 4.88
CA ARG A 45 15.42 -6.73 4.57
C ARG A 45 16.33 -6.26 5.69
N SER A 46 17.17 -5.27 5.39
CA SER A 46 18.05 -4.58 6.34
C SER A 46 17.31 -3.59 7.25
N HIS A 47 16.00 -3.51 7.14
CA HIS A 47 15.15 -2.61 7.92
C HIS A 47 13.78 -3.25 8.23
N ILE A 48 13.15 -2.79 9.28
CA ILE A 48 11.76 -3.14 9.63
C ILE A 48 10.77 -2.28 8.82
N GLY A 49 9.48 -2.68 8.84
CA GLY A 49 8.37 -1.89 8.34
C GLY A 49 7.82 -2.34 6.99
N GLY A 50 8.48 -3.31 6.33
CA GLY A 50 8.05 -3.74 5.02
C GLY A 50 7.96 -2.57 4.05
N ASN A 51 6.89 -2.47 3.26
CA ASN A 51 6.71 -1.39 2.30
C ASN A 51 6.36 -0.02 2.93
N ALA A 52 6.04 0.04 4.23
CA ALA A 52 5.77 1.31 4.90
C ALA A 52 7.04 2.05 5.37
N PHE A 53 8.21 1.49 5.14
CA PHE A 53 9.46 2.09 5.56
C PHE A 53 9.72 3.42 4.85
N SER A 54 10.06 4.45 5.66
CA SER A 54 10.49 5.76 5.18
C SER A 54 11.76 6.19 5.91
N GLN A 55 12.55 7.03 5.26
CA GLN A 55 13.75 7.62 5.86
C GLN A 55 14.10 8.96 5.20
N PRO A 56 14.80 9.85 5.89
CA PRO A 56 15.32 11.06 5.27
C PRO A 56 16.28 10.74 4.12
N GLU A 57 16.12 11.44 3.00
CA GLU A 57 17.10 11.40 1.91
C GLU A 57 18.39 12.10 2.40
N PRO A 58 19.57 11.48 2.22
CA PRO A 58 20.82 11.93 2.86
C PRO A 58 21.27 13.34 2.51
N GLU A 59 21.00 13.82 1.30
CA GLU A 59 21.45 15.14 0.82
C GLU A 59 20.51 16.27 1.26
N THR A 60 19.21 16.01 1.29
CA THR A 60 18.18 17.03 1.51
C THR A 60 17.54 16.96 2.87
N GLY A 61 17.61 15.82 3.55
CA GLY A 61 16.90 15.57 4.80
C GLY A 61 15.37 15.43 4.63
N ILE A 62 14.87 15.43 3.38
CA ILE A 62 13.45 15.24 3.09
C ILE A 62 13.09 13.78 3.32
N GLU A 63 12.02 13.53 4.09
CA GLU A 63 11.52 12.17 4.35
C GLU A 63 11.00 11.53 3.07
N VAL A 64 11.56 10.38 2.66
CA VAL A 64 11.18 9.63 1.46
C VAL A 64 10.59 8.29 1.86
N HIS A 65 9.42 7.97 1.33
CA HIS A 65 8.78 6.66 1.45
C HIS A 65 9.38 5.73 0.40
N GLN A 66 10.20 4.77 0.83
CA GLN A 66 11.07 3.98 -0.07
C GLN A 66 10.31 3.08 -1.05
N TYR A 67 9.07 2.73 -0.74
CA TYR A 67 8.26 1.76 -1.50
C TYR A 67 6.91 2.34 -1.93
N GLY A 68 6.89 3.63 -2.27
CA GLY A 68 5.67 4.36 -2.60
C GLY A 68 5.02 5.02 -1.38
N ALA A 69 4.22 6.05 -1.64
CA ALA A 69 3.62 6.84 -0.57
C ALA A 69 2.68 6.00 0.29
N HIS A 70 2.95 5.99 1.59
CA HIS A 70 2.08 5.42 2.60
C HIS A 70 1.39 6.56 3.36
N LEU A 71 0.08 6.50 3.41
CA LEU A 71 -0.78 7.51 4.02
C LEU A 71 -1.63 6.84 5.08
N PHE A 72 -1.59 7.35 6.30
CA PHE A 72 -2.42 6.79 7.35
C PHE A 72 -3.76 7.53 7.40
N HIS A 73 -4.86 6.79 7.34
CA HIS A 73 -6.20 7.31 7.51
C HIS A 73 -7.10 6.23 8.13
N THR A 74 -8.03 6.61 8.98
CA THR A 74 -8.99 5.68 9.59
C THR A 74 -10.19 6.42 10.18
N SER A 75 -11.35 5.79 10.14
CA SER A 75 -12.53 6.18 10.94
C SER A 75 -12.75 5.24 12.12
N ASN A 76 -11.84 4.29 12.35
CA ASN A 76 -11.93 3.34 13.44
C ASN A 76 -11.19 3.86 14.68
N GLU A 77 -11.94 4.26 15.70
CA GLU A 77 -11.41 4.79 16.95
C GLU A 77 -10.49 3.81 17.69
N ARG A 78 -10.73 2.50 17.59
CA ARG A 78 -9.87 1.49 18.21
C ARG A 78 -8.49 1.48 17.55
N VAL A 79 -8.45 1.57 16.22
CA VAL A 79 -7.20 1.66 15.46
C VAL A 79 -6.48 2.95 15.80
N TRP A 80 -7.19 4.09 15.77
CA TRP A 80 -6.61 5.39 16.11
C TRP A 80 -6.00 5.42 17.51
N ASN A 81 -6.77 4.94 18.51
CA ASN A 81 -6.28 4.87 19.90
C ASN A 81 -5.11 3.90 20.09
N TYR A 82 -4.97 2.90 19.23
CA TYR A 82 -3.83 1.99 19.26
C TYR A 82 -2.58 2.65 18.67
N VAL A 83 -2.66 3.19 17.46
CA VAL A 83 -1.47 3.73 16.76
C VAL A 83 -0.92 4.99 17.42
N THR A 84 -1.79 5.82 18.04
CA THR A 84 -1.38 7.04 18.74
C THR A 84 -0.63 6.79 20.05
N GLN A 85 -0.54 5.54 20.51
CA GLN A 85 0.35 5.17 21.62
C GLN A 85 1.82 5.21 21.22
N PHE A 86 2.14 5.04 19.92
CA PHE A 86 3.50 4.92 19.43
C PHE A 86 4.01 6.15 18.69
N THR A 87 3.11 6.96 18.13
CA THR A 87 3.48 8.16 17.37
C THR A 87 2.39 9.22 17.47
N LYS A 88 2.78 10.45 17.14
CA LYS A 88 1.84 11.54 16.87
C LYS A 88 1.68 11.70 15.37
N PHE A 89 0.53 12.15 14.94
CA PHE A 89 0.23 12.42 13.54
C PHE A 89 0.19 13.92 13.25
N THR A 90 0.58 14.29 12.05
CA THR A 90 0.44 15.65 11.52
C THR A 90 -1.01 15.92 11.11
N ASP A 91 -1.33 17.18 10.81
CA ASP A 91 -2.62 17.57 10.22
C ASP A 91 -2.65 17.42 8.68
N TYR A 92 -1.76 16.59 8.13
CA TYR A 92 -1.67 16.37 6.69
C TYR A 92 -2.98 15.79 6.16
N GLN A 93 -3.51 16.44 5.12
CA GLN A 93 -4.67 15.97 4.36
C GLN A 93 -4.25 15.65 2.93
N HIS A 94 -4.46 14.40 2.53
CA HIS A 94 -4.04 13.98 1.21
C HIS A 94 -4.92 14.59 0.12
N ARG A 95 -4.23 15.23 -0.83
CA ARG A 95 -4.80 15.75 -2.05
C ARG A 95 -4.00 15.25 -3.23
N VAL A 96 -4.69 14.89 -4.29
CA VAL A 96 -4.09 14.39 -5.53
C VAL A 96 -4.51 15.30 -6.65
N PHE A 97 -3.61 15.55 -7.59
CA PHE A 97 -3.91 16.19 -8.85
C PHE A 97 -3.71 15.19 -9.99
N ALA A 98 -4.36 15.44 -11.11
CA ALA A 98 -4.22 14.66 -12.33
C ALA A 98 -3.80 15.56 -13.47
N MET A 99 -2.70 15.22 -14.14
CA MET A 99 -2.23 15.88 -15.34
C MET A 99 -2.91 15.27 -16.57
N HIS A 100 -3.52 16.09 -17.40
CA HIS A 100 -4.09 15.70 -18.69
C HIS A 100 -4.00 16.87 -19.67
N ASP A 101 -3.48 16.62 -20.89
CA ASP A 101 -3.29 17.63 -21.93
C ASP A 101 -2.55 18.89 -21.42
N GLY A 102 -1.51 18.72 -20.62
CA GLY A 102 -0.69 19.80 -20.05
C GLY A 102 -1.40 20.66 -19.01
N LYS A 103 -2.55 20.22 -18.47
CA LYS A 103 -3.29 20.89 -17.39
C LYS A 103 -3.37 20.00 -16.16
N ALA A 104 -3.27 20.63 -14.98
CA ALA A 104 -3.45 19.95 -13.71
C ALA A 104 -4.90 20.14 -13.23
N TYR A 105 -5.57 19.03 -12.96
CA TYR A 105 -6.95 18.97 -12.44
C TYR A 105 -6.97 18.47 -11.02
N GLN A 106 -7.85 19.02 -10.19
CA GLN A 106 -8.05 18.51 -8.81
C GLN A 106 -8.69 17.13 -8.82
N PHE A 107 -8.08 16.18 -8.12
CA PHE A 107 -8.60 14.84 -7.94
C PHE A 107 -8.94 14.58 -6.44
N PRO A 108 -9.86 13.69 -6.08
CA PRO A 108 -10.70 12.81 -6.90
C PRO A 108 -11.75 13.56 -7.71
N MET A 109 -12.43 12.86 -8.65
CA MET A 109 -13.46 13.43 -9.51
C MET A 109 -14.54 14.13 -8.69
N GLY A 110 -14.50 15.45 -8.66
CA GLY A 110 -15.40 16.31 -7.90
C GLY A 110 -15.97 17.42 -8.75
N LEU A 111 -16.82 18.26 -8.14
CA LEU A 111 -17.45 19.38 -8.83
C LEU A 111 -16.41 20.35 -9.42
N GLY A 112 -15.27 20.55 -8.73
CA GLY A 112 -14.17 21.38 -9.23
C GLY A 112 -13.59 20.86 -10.53
N LEU A 113 -13.26 19.55 -10.59
CA LEU A 113 -12.75 18.91 -11.80
C LEU A 113 -13.77 19.00 -12.94
N ILE A 114 -15.05 18.73 -12.68
CA ILE A 114 -16.12 18.78 -13.68
C ILE A 114 -16.23 20.19 -14.26
N CYS A 115 -16.27 21.22 -13.42
CA CYS A 115 -16.34 22.60 -13.87
C CYS A 115 -15.12 23.00 -14.72
N GLU A 116 -13.93 22.62 -14.29
CA GLU A 116 -12.68 22.95 -14.98
C GLU A 116 -12.57 22.21 -16.32
N PHE A 117 -12.87 20.90 -16.34
CA PHE A 117 -12.75 20.07 -17.52
C PHE A 117 -13.73 20.50 -18.63
N PHE A 118 -14.99 20.78 -18.27
CA PHE A 118 -16.00 21.23 -19.22
C PHE A 118 -16.01 22.76 -19.45
N GLY A 119 -15.09 23.50 -18.80
CA GLY A 119 -14.88 24.93 -19.02
C GLY A 119 -16.04 25.85 -18.60
N LYS A 120 -16.90 25.40 -17.68
CA LYS A 120 -18.09 26.11 -17.24
C LYS A 120 -18.40 25.78 -15.79
N TYR A 121 -18.96 26.71 -15.05
CA TYR A 121 -19.53 26.46 -13.73
C TYR A 121 -20.81 25.62 -13.86
N TYR A 122 -20.90 24.57 -13.08
CA TYR A 122 -22.08 23.74 -12.89
C TYR A 122 -22.50 23.75 -11.42
N SER A 123 -23.79 23.92 -11.16
CA SER A 123 -24.33 23.57 -9.85
C SER A 123 -24.24 22.04 -9.63
N PRO A 124 -24.34 21.54 -8.40
CA PRO A 124 -24.33 20.09 -8.13
C PRO A 124 -25.37 19.30 -8.95
N ASP A 125 -26.57 19.86 -9.14
CA ASP A 125 -27.64 19.18 -9.89
C ASP A 125 -27.41 19.22 -11.40
N GLU A 126 -26.90 20.31 -11.93
CA GLU A 126 -26.50 20.37 -13.34
C GLU A 126 -25.34 19.40 -13.65
N ALA A 127 -24.36 19.29 -12.72
CA ALA A 127 -23.28 18.32 -12.86
C ALA A 127 -23.78 16.89 -12.81
N ARG A 128 -24.74 16.55 -11.91
CA ARG A 128 -25.38 15.24 -11.89
C ARG A 128 -26.12 14.94 -13.19
N ALA A 129 -26.86 15.88 -13.73
CA ALA A 129 -27.58 15.75 -14.98
C ALA A 129 -26.62 15.51 -16.15
N LEU A 130 -25.55 16.27 -16.25
CA LEU A 130 -24.49 16.13 -17.26
C LEU A 130 -23.85 14.73 -17.21
N ILE A 131 -23.39 14.30 -16.03
CA ILE A 131 -22.76 12.98 -15.89
C ILE A 131 -23.75 11.86 -16.21
N LYS A 132 -24.99 11.97 -15.75
CA LYS A 132 -26.03 10.99 -16.07
C LYS A 132 -26.33 10.90 -17.57
N GLU A 133 -26.36 12.03 -18.27
CA GLU A 133 -26.56 12.08 -19.73
C GLU A 133 -25.39 11.38 -20.43
N GLN A 134 -24.15 11.73 -20.11
CA GLN A 134 -22.96 11.13 -20.74
C GLN A 134 -22.77 9.66 -20.40
N ALA A 135 -23.09 9.24 -19.18
CA ALA A 135 -23.03 7.85 -18.74
C ALA A 135 -24.12 6.97 -19.38
N SER A 136 -25.20 7.57 -19.94
CA SER A 136 -26.27 6.81 -20.61
C SER A 136 -25.87 6.13 -21.91
N GLU A 137 -24.66 6.36 -22.40
CA GLU A 137 -24.08 5.67 -23.55
C GLU A 137 -23.99 4.16 -23.35
N VAL A 138 -23.69 3.73 -22.10
CA VAL A 138 -23.58 2.32 -21.75
C VAL A 138 -24.49 2.03 -20.54
N ASN A 139 -25.31 0.98 -20.65
CA ASN A 139 -26.06 0.51 -19.51
C ASN A 139 -25.14 -0.22 -18.52
N THR A 140 -25.15 0.19 -17.28
CA THR A 140 -24.29 -0.35 -16.21
C THR A 140 -24.44 -1.86 -16.00
N GLU A 141 -25.66 -2.41 -16.22
CA GLU A 141 -25.95 -3.85 -16.07
C GLU A 141 -25.39 -4.69 -17.22
N ASP A 142 -25.22 -4.08 -18.39
CA ASP A 142 -24.74 -4.75 -19.61
C ASP A 142 -23.21 -4.65 -19.76
N ALA A 143 -22.53 -3.89 -18.90
CA ALA A 143 -21.08 -3.67 -18.97
C ALA A 143 -20.30 -4.96 -18.74
N THR A 144 -19.51 -5.38 -19.72
CA THR A 144 -18.74 -6.64 -19.75
C THR A 144 -17.28 -6.44 -19.34
N ASN A 145 -16.75 -5.25 -19.57
CA ASN A 145 -15.35 -4.90 -19.34
C ASN A 145 -15.23 -3.58 -18.56
N LEU A 146 -13.99 -3.24 -18.17
CA LEU A 146 -13.70 -2.05 -17.36
C LEU A 146 -14.05 -0.75 -18.09
N GLU A 147 -13.77 -0.64 -19.40
CA GLU A 147 -14.13 0.55 -20.18
C GLU A 147 -15.63 0.83 -20.13
N GLU A 148 -16.44 -0.16 -20.50
CA GLU A 148 -17.91 -0.03 -20.49
C GLU A 148 -18.43 0.32 -19.10
N LYS A 149 -17.90 -0.34 -18.07
CA LYS A 149 -18.27 -0.06 -16.69
C LYS A 149 -17.92 1.37 -16.26
N ALA A 150 -16.72 1.84 -16.59
CA ALA A 150 -16.31 3.19 -16.28
C ALA A 150 -17.17 4.25 -17.01
N ILE A 151 -17.41 4.06 -18.32
CA ILE A 151 -18.25 4.96 -19.12
C ILE A 151 -19.67 5.02 -18.52
N SER A 152 -20.25 3.88 -18.12
CA SER A 152 -21.56 3.83 -17.48
C SER A 152 -21.66 4.55 -16.13
N LEU A 153 -20.53 4.86 -15.51
CA LEU A 153 -20.45 5.56 -14.21
C LEU A 153 -20.17 7.05 -14.35
N ILE A 154 -19.28 7.45 -15.27
CA ILE A 154 -18.76 8.83 -15.35
C ILE A 154 -18.89 9.47 -16.75
N GLY A 155 -19.32 8.71 -17.75
CA GLY A 155 -19.37 9.13 -19.14
C GLY A 155 -18.03 9.07 -19.87
N ARG A 156 -18.09 8.97 -21.19
CA ARG A 156 -16.92 8.79 -22.06
C ARG A 156 -15.86 9.92 -21.93
N PRO A 157 -16.20 11.19 -21.92
CA PRO A 157 -15.19 12.25 -21.87
C PRO A 157 -14.30 12.17 -20.59
N LEU A 158 -14.88 11.93 -19.42
CA LEU A 158 -14.11 11.79 -18.19
C LEU A 158 -13.35 10.45 -18.13
N TYR A 159 -13.92 9.39 -18.71
CA TYR A 159 -13.22 8.12 -18.84
C TYR A 159 -11.95 8.26 -19.69
N GLU A 160 -12.06 8.85 -20.88
CA GLU A 160 -10.93 9.02 -21.79
C GLU A 160 -9.84 9.91 -21.21
N ALA A 161 -10.21 10.99 -20.53
CA ALA A 161 -9.26 11.92 -19.96
C ALA A 161 -8.55 11.41 -18.69
N PHE A 162 -9.26 10.69 -17.83
CA PHE A 162 -8.75 10.43 -16.47
C PHE A 162 -8.66 8.95 -16.07
N VAL A 163 -9.21 8.04 -16.88
CA VAL A 163 -9.25 6.62 -16.48
C VAL A 163 -8.57 5.72 -17.50
N ARG A 164 -8.84 5.88 -18.80
CA ARG A 164 -8.40 4.96 -19.86
C ARG A 164 -6.89 4.71 -19.81
N ASP A 165 -6.12 5.74 -20.09
CA ASP A 165 -4.68 5.59 -20.29
C ASP A 165 -3.93 5.41 -18.94
N TYR A 166 -4.43 6.01 -17.87
CA TYR A 166 -3.93 5.74 -16.52
C TYR A 166 -4.12 4.27 -16.15
N THR A 167 -5.31 3.71 -16.39
CA THR A 167 -5.61 2.30 -16.13
C THR A 167 -4.78 1.39 -17.01
N ALA A 168 -4.63 1.71 -18.29
CA ALA A 168 -3.80 0.95 -19.21
C ALA A 168 -2.33 0.88 -18.73
N LYS A 169 -1.76 1.98 -18.25
CA LYS A 169 -0.42 2.02 -17.64
C LYS A 169 -0.37 1.24 -16.33
N GLN A 170 -1.35 1.45 -15.46
CA GLN A 170 -1.42 0.80 -14.16
C GLN A 170 -1.52 -0.73 -14.29
N TRP A 171 -2.26 -1.23 -15.26
CA TRP A 171 -2.49 -2.66 -15.47
C TRP A 171 -1.67 -3.28 -16.60
N GLN A 172 -0.99 -2.45 -17.42
CA GLN A 172 -0.32 -2.87 -18.66
C GLN A 172 -1.23 -3.73 -19.55
N THR A 173 -2.50 -3.39 -19.59
CA THR A 173 -3.56 -4.12 -20.27
C THR A 173 -4.61 -3.11 -20.74
N ASP A 174 -5.15 -3.29 -21.95
CA ASP A 174 -6.24 -2.45 -22.44
C ASP A 174 -7.45 -2.57 -21.48
N PRO A 175 -8.05 -1.47 -21.02
CA PRO A 175 -9.26 -1.51 -20.19
C PRO A 175 -10.42 -2.35 -20.76
N LYS A 176 -10.47 -2.55 -22.09
CA LYS A 176 -11.44 -3.43 -22.76
C LYS A 176 -11.22 -4.91 -22.48
N GLU A 177 -9.99 -5.28 -22.11
CA GLU A 177 -9.62 -6.65 -21.77
C GLU A 177 -9.72 -6.92 -20.26
N LEU A 178 -9.88 -5.87 -19.47
CA LEU A 178 -10.03 -5.98 -18.01
C LEU A 178 -11.48 -6.24 -17.63
N PRO A 179 -11.76 -7.15 -16.66
CA PRO A 179 -13.12 -7.40 -16.19
C PRO A 179 -13.78 -6.15 -15.61
N ALA A 180 -15.10 -5.99 -15.83
CA ALA A 180 -15.89 -4.92 -15.23
C ALA A 180 -15.79 -4.89 -13.67
N SER A 181 -15.54 -6.05 -13.06
CA SER A 181 -15.36 -6.18 -11.61
C SER A 181 -14.12 -5.47 -11.05
N ASN A 182 -13.15 -5.11 -11.89
CA ASN A 182 -11.97 -4.36 -11.47
C ASN A 182 -12.33 -2.91 -11.10
N ILE A 183 -13.47 -2.42 -11.58
CA ILE A 183 -14.01 -1.12 -11.25
C ILE A 183 -15.46 -1.27 -10.80
N THR A 184 -15.69 -1.36 -9.50
CA THR A 184 -17.04 -1.52 -8.96
C THR A 184 -17.75 -0.19 -8.79
N ARG A 185 -16.99 0.89 -8.61
CA ARG A 185 -17.47 2.26 -8.45
C ARG A 185 -16.37 3.27 -8.80
N LEU A 186 -16.75 4.34 -9.45
CA LEU A 186 -15.97 5.56 -9.56
C LEU A 186 -16.76 6.67 -8.83
N PRO A 187 -16.41 7.01 -7.60
CA PRO A 187 -17.20 7.98 -6.85
C PRO A 187 -17.00 9.38 -7.44
N VAL A 188 -18.06 9.93 -8.02
CA VAL A 188 -18.11 11.35 -8.38
C VAL A 188 -18.66 12.15 -7.20
N ARG A 189 -17.89 13.13 -6.74
CA ARG A 189 -18.29 14.01 -5.64
C ARG A 189 -18.88 15.30 -6.21
N TYR A 190 -20.17 15.54 -5.98
CA TYR A 190 -20.82 16.77 -6.43
C TYR A 190 -20.64 17.90 -5.42
N THR A 191 -19.42 18.05 -4.92
CA THR A 191 -18.96 19.09 -4.01
C THR A 191 -17.54 19.53 -4.39
N PHE A 192 -17.08 20.66 -3.89
CA PHE A 192 -15.70 21.13 -4.06
C PHE A 192 -14.71 20.52 -3.05
N ASN A 193 -15.14 19.53 -2.27
CA ASN A 193 -14.24 18.83 -1.35
C ASN A 193 -13.26 17.93 -2.15
N ASN A 194 -11.98 18.29 -2.14
CA ASN A 194 -10.90 17.61 -2.85
C ASN A 194 -10.01 16.76 -1.93
N ARG A 195 -10.41 16.53 -0.67
CA ARG A 195 -9.72 15.54 0.19
C ARG A 195 -9.81 14.16 -0.45
N TYR A 196 -8.70 13.44 -0.49
CA TYR A 196 -8.68 12.11 -1.08
C TYR A 196 -9.48 11.11 -0.23
N PHE A 197 -9.25 11.10 1.07
CA PHE A 197 -9.97 10.26 2.03
C PHE A 197 -11.16 10.99 2.67
N ASN A 198 -12.14 10.20 3.15
CA ASN A 198 -13.30 10.71 3.90
C ASN A 198 -13.24 10.31 5.39
N ASP A 199 -12.13 9.72 5.82
CA ASP A 199 -11.97 9.22 7.17
C ASP A 199 -11.88 10.36 8.20
N THR A 200 -12.25 10.01 9.46
CA THR A 200 -12.24 10.95 10.58
C THR A 200 -10.82 11.36 10.95
N HIS A 201 -9.88 10.41 10.90
CA HIS A 201 -8.48 10.60 11.20
C HIS A 201 -7.65 10.38 9.94
N GLU A 202 -6.75 11.31 9.67
CA GLU A 202 -5.83 11.29 8.55
C GLU A 202 -4.57 12.05 8.94
N GLY A 203 -3.39 11.57 8.53
CA GLY A 203 -2.13 12.26 8.81
C GLY A 203 -0.92 11.40 8.49
N LEU A 204 0.24 11.97 8.73
CA LEU A 204 1.53 11.28 8.64
C LEU A 204 2.19 11.24 10.02
N PRO A 205 2.97 10.20 10.34
CA PRO A 205 3.69 10.16 11.60
C PRO A 205 4.70 11.32 11.68
N VAL A 206 4.64 12.10 12.76
CA VAL A 206 5.46 13.34 12.93
C VAL A 206 6.95 13.08 12.76
N ASP A 207 7.44 11.91 13.20
CA ASP A 207 8.85 11.53 13.14
C ASP A 207 9.15 10.52 12.01
N GLY A 208 8.22 10.32 11.06
CA GLY A 208 8.31 9.38 9.95
C GLY A 208 7.92 7.95 10.34
N TYR A 209 7.71 7.13 9.33
CA TYR A 209 7.27 5.74 9.54
C TYR A 209 8.33 4.88 10.24
N ALA A 210 9.61 5.05 9.91
CA ALA A 210 10.67 4.28 10.56
C ALA A 210 10.72 4.48 12.08
N ALA A 211 10.47 5.70 12.56
CA ALA A 211 10.42 5.99 14.00
C ALA A 211 9.19 5.36 14.66
N TRP A 212 8.01 5.49 14.03
CA TRP A 212 6.79 4.84 14.51
C TRP A 212 6.94 3.33 14.64
N LEU A 213 7.43 2.67 13.58
CA LEU A 213 7.58 1.21 13.54
C LEU A 213 8.60 0.71 14.59
N ARG A 214 9.68 1.47 14.82
CA ARG A 214 10.62 1.19 15.92
C ARG A 214 9.95 1.30 17.28
N ALA A 215 9.14 2.33 17.51
CA ALA A 215 8.43 2.50 18.77
C ALA A 215 7.46 1.36 19.09
N MET A 216 6.86 0.72 18.05
CA MET A 216 6.00 -0.45 18.26
C MET A 216 6.74 -1.67 18.81
N ILE A 217 8.02 -1.81 18.53
CA ILE A 217 8.82 -2.97 18.93
C ILE A 217 9.89 -2.63 20.00
N ASP A 218 9.85 -1.43 20.54
CA ASP A 218 10.71 -1.03 21.66
C ASP A 218 10.22 -1.68 22.97
N HIS A 219 10.49 -2.98 23.10
CA HIS A 219 10.02 -3.82 24.20
C HIS A 219 11.01 -4.94 24.50
N ASP A 220 11.31 -5.18 25.79
CA ASP A 220 12.31 -6.15 26.26
C ASP A 220 12.04 -7.61 25.85
N LEU A 221 10.80 -7.92 25.46
CA LEU A 221 10.38 -9.25 25.03
C LEU A 221 10.39 -9.43 23.50
N ILE A 222 10.83 -8.41 22.74
CA ILE A 222 10.85 -8.47 21.27
C ILE A 222 12.29 -8.41 20.77
N ASP A 223 12.74 -9.47 20.13
CA ASP A 223 14.02 -9.51 19.44
C ASP A 223 13.77 -9.46 17.92
N VAL A 224 14.61 -8.75 17.17
CA VAL A 224 14.51 -8.62 15.71
C VAL A 224 15.80 -9.07 15.05
N GLN A 225 15.68 -9.94 14.06
CA GLN A 225 16.78 -10.38 13.22
C GLN A 225 16.54 -9.91 11.78
N LEU A 226 17.30 -8.91 11.35
CA LEU A 226 17.29 -8.36 9.99
C LEU A 226 18.23 -9.14 9.05
N ASP A 227 18.19 -8.81 7.76
CA ASP A 227 19.03 -9.43 6.72
C ASP A 227 18.98 -10.97 6.74
N THR A 228 17.83 -11.53 7.12
CA THR A 228 17.67 -12.97 7.33
C THR A 228 16.42 -13.49 6.61
N ASP A 229 16.63 -14.35 5.62
CA ASP A 229 15.52 -15.04 4.99
C ASP A 229 15.05 -16.22 5.86
N TRP A 230 13.75 -16.29 6.10
CA TRP A 230 13.13 -17.34 6.88
C TRP A 230 13.50 -18.75 6.40
N PHE A 231 13.56 -18.96 5.09
CA PHE A 231 13.81 -20.27 4.50
C PHE A 231 15.25 -20.75 4.71
N ASP A 232 16.19 -19.83 4.97
CA ASP A 232 17.57 -20.19 5.29
C ASP A 232 17.73 -20.65 6.76
N VAL A 233 16.84 -20.20 7.66
CA VAL A 233 17.01 -20.36 9.10
C VAL A 233 15.87 -21.13 9.77
N ARG A 234 14.78 -21.44 9.06
CA ARG A 234 13.56 -22.03 9.63
C ARG A 234 13.80 -23.35 10.38
N ALA A 235 14.67 -24.19 9.85
CA ALA A 235 14.96 -25.48 10.47
C ALA A 235 15.60 -25.32 11.85
N ASP A 236 16.59 -24.45 11.97
CA ASP A 236 17.31 -24.18 13.21
C ASP A 236 16.42 -23.48 14.23
N ILE A 237 15.65 -22.46 13.80
CA ILE A 237 14.73 -21.75 14.67
C ILE A 237 13.62 -22.64 15.20
N ARG A 238 13.04 -23.48 14.34
CA ARG A 238 12.01 -24.47 14.76
C ARG A 238 12.58 -25.50 15.72
N ALA A 239 13.79 -26.01 15.47
CA ALA A 239 14.44 -26.96 16.36
C ALA A 239 14.74 -26.36 17.75
N ALA A 240 15.11 -25.06 17.79
CA ALA A 240 15.35 -24.34 19.05
C ALA A 240 14.05 -23.94 19.78
N ASN A 241 12.91 -23.84 19.07
CA ASN A 241 11.62 -23.39 19.60
C ASN A 241 10.48 -24.29 19.09
N PRO A 242 10.45 -25.58 19.48
CA PRO A 242 9.55 -26.56 18.89
C PRO A 242 8.06 -26.30 19.15
N ASP A 243 7.75 -25.65 20.28
CA ASP A 243 6.36 -25.36 20.70
C ASP A 243 5.90 -23.93 20.30
N ALA A 244 6.79 -23.09 19.73
CA ALA A 244 6.44 -21.73 19.37
C ALA A 244 5.64 -21.70 18.07
N PRO A 245 4.42 -21.14 18.05
CA PRO A 245 3.71 -20.88 16.82
C PRO A 245 4.49 -19.90 15.94
N VAL A 246 4.25 -19.98 14.62
CA VAL A 246 4.85 -19.08 13.62
C VAL A 246 3.75 -18.25 12.97
N VAL A 247 3.91 -16.94 12.92
CA VAL A 247 3.09 -16.07 12.09
C VAL A 247 3.89 -15.71 10.85
N TYR A 248 3.48 -16.26 9.71
CA TYR A 248 4.13 -16.00 8.42
C TYR A 248 3.39 -14.93 7.63
N THR A 249 4.10 -13.85 7.25
CA THR A 249 3.52 -12.73 6.52
C THR A 249 4.09 -12.53 5.11
N GLY A 250 4.98 -13.43 4.67
CA GLY A 250 5.54 -13.44 3.32
C GLY A 250 4.56 -14.00 2.28
N PRO A 251 4.98 -14.09 0.99
CA PRO A 251 4.14 -14.64 -0.08
C PRO A 251 3.69 -16.08 0.23
N LEU A 252 2.38 -16.31 0.11
CA LEU A 252 1.76 -17.59 0.48
C LEU A 252 2.27 -18.74 -0.38
N ASP A 253 2.39 -18.54 -1.68
CA ASP A 253 2.89 -19.51 -2.64
C ASP A 253 4.36 -19.87 -2.41
N ARG A 254 5.18 -18.91 -2.02
CA ARG A 254 6.59 -19.13 -1.66
C ARG A 254 6.73 -20.04 -0.44
N TYR A 255 5.84 -19.93 0.54
CA TYR A 255 5.89 -20.79 1.72
C TYR A 255 5.80 -22.29 1.35
N PHE A 256 5.00 -22.60 0.35
CA PHE A 256 4.77 -23.95 -0.17
C PHE A 256 5.61 -24.29 -1.41
N ASP A 257 6.73 -23.59 -1.61
CA ASP A 257 7.69 -23.84 -2.70
C ASP A 257 7.03 -23.82 -4.09
N TYR A 258 6.00 -22.95 -4.25
CA TYR A 258 5.22 -22.81 -5.48
C TYR A 258 4.55 -24.08 -5.99
N SER A 259 4.28 -25.06 -5.10
CA SER A 259 3.80 -26.40 -5.44
C SER A 259 2.46 -26.45 -6.17
N ALA A 260 1.58 -25.45 -5.98
CA ALA A 260 0.31 -25.32 -6.69
C ALA A 260 0.34 -24.27 -7.83
N GLY A 261 1.53 -23.69 -8.10
CA GLY A 261 1.73 -22.61 -9.08
C GLY A 261 2.02 -21.26 -8.43
N ARG A 262 2.47 -20.30 -9.24
CA ARG A 262 2.75 -18.95 -8.76
C ARG A 262 1.48 -18.11 -8.77
N LEU A 263 1.26 -17.33 -7.73
CA LEU A 263 0.22 -16.31 -7.66
C LEU A 263 0.65 -15.06 -8.41
N GLY A 264 -0.26 -14.46 -9.18
CA GLY A 264 0.02 -13.27 -9.97
C GLY A 264 0.08 -11.99 -9.12
N TRP A 265 1.13 -11.23 -9.28
CA TRP A 265 1.33 -9.96 -8.58
C TRP A 265 1.64 -8.81 -9.53
N ARG A 266 1.21 -7.62 -9.15
CA ARG A 266 1.76 -6.37 -9.69
C ARG A 266 2.94 -5.96 -8.82
N THR A 267 3.96 -5.37 -9.46
CA THR A 267 5.07 -4.71 -8.79
C THR A 267 5.17 -3.25 -9.20
N LEU A 268 5.95 -2.48 -8.48
CA LEU A 268 6.23 -1.08 -8.75
C LEU A 268 7.73 -0.86 -8.84
N ASP A 269 8.15 -0.14 -9.88
CA ASP A 269 9.49 0.42 -9.97
C ASP A 269 9.45 1.90 -9.60
N PHE A 270 10.49 2.36 -8.94
CA PHE A 270 10.61 3.73 -8.47
C PHE A 270 11.91 4.36 -8.97
N ASP A 271 11.78 5.55 -9.56
CA ASP A 271 12.90 6.38 -9.93
C ASP A 271 12.93 7.61 -9.02
N VAL A 272 13.90 7.64 -8.10
CA VAL A 272 14.06 8.68 -7.09
C VAL A 272 15.14 9.66 -7.52
N GLU A 273 14.79 10.93 -7.62
CA GLU A 273 15.70 11.99 -8.08
C GLU A 273 15.74 13.14 -7.08
N VAL A 274 16.96 13.62 -6.78
CA VAL A 274 17.18 14.93 -6.15
C VAL A 274 17.31 15.98 -7.25
N LEU A 275 16.38 16.91 -7.30
CA LEU A 275 16.34 17.97 -8.30
C LEU A 275 16.95 19.28 -7.77
N PRO A 276 17.71 20.03 -8.59
CA PRO A 276 18.32 21.32 -8.21
C PRO A 276 17.30 22.48 -8.31
N ILE A 277 16.10 22.27 -7.80
CA ILE A 277 15.02 23.27 -7.72
C ILE A 277 14.30 23.13 -6.39
N GLY A 278 13.77 24.21 -5.86
CA GLY A 278 13.14 24.21 -4.54
C GLY A 278 11.76 23.55 -4.49
N ASP A 279 11.05 23.48 -5.60
CA ASP A 279 9.70 22.89 -5.72
C ASP A 279 9.47 22.48 -7.18
N PHE A 280 9.00 21.27 -7.40
CA PHE A 280 8.82 20.71 -8.74
C PHE A 280 7.38 20.81 -9.25
N GLN A 281 6.41 20.40 -8.41
CA GLN A 281 5.01 20.26 -8.86
C GLN A 281 4.00 20.94 -7.94
N GLY A 282 4.42 21.52 -6.82
CA GLY A 282 3.55 22.28 -5.90
C GLY A 282 2.54 21.42 -5.13
N THR A 283 2.69 20.10 -5.16
CA THR A 283 1.81 19.14 -4.47
C THR A 283 2.53 17.85 -4.15
N ALA A 284 2.01 17.11 -3.16
CA ALA A 284 2.60 15.83 -2.76
C ALA A 284 2.49 14.74 -3.84
N VAL A 285 1.37 14.68 -4.57
CA VAL A 285 1.11 13.65 -5.58
C VAL A 285 0.42 14.24 -6.81
N MET A 286 1.02 13.96 -7.96
CA MET A 286 0.47 14.26 -9.28
C MET A 286 0.37 12.97 -10.07
N ASN A 287 -0.85 12.57 -10.47
CA ASN A 287 -1.09 11.49 -11.43
C ASN A 287 -0.89 12.00 -12.85
N TYR A 288 -0.31 11.18 -13.70
CA TYR A 288 -0.11 11.49 -15.13
C TYR A 288 -1.00 10.56 -15.94
N ASN A 289 -2.02 11.13 -16.56
CA ASN A 289 -3.08 10.35 -17.18
C ASN A 289 -2.84 10.06 -18.66
N ASP A 290 -2.00 10.85 -19.33
CA ASP A 290 -1.76 10.73 -20.76
C ASP A 290 -0.87 9.52 -21.12
N ALA A 291 -1.13 8.91 -22.28
CA ALA A 291 -0.45 7.68 -22.72
C ALA A 291 1.03 7.87 -23.07
N ASP A 292 1.43 9.08 -23.46
CA ASP A 292 2.80 9.43 -23.82
C ASP A 292 3.73 9.59 -22.60
N VAL A 293 3.16 9.66 -21.40
CA VAL A 293 3.90 9.69 -20.14
C VAL A 293 4.02 8.27 -19.58
N PRO A 294 5.25 7.71 -19.42
CA PRO A 294 5.40 6.29 -19.08
C PRO A 294 5.13 5.94 -17.62
N TYR A 295 5.25 6.89 -16.69
CA TYR A 295 4.96 6.70 -15.27
C TYR A 295 3.48 7.01 -14.95
N THR A 296 3.00 6.43 -13.86
CA THR A 296 1.62 6.64 -13.42
C THR A 296 1.47 7.90 -12.57
N ARG A 297 2.51 8.22 -11.76
CA ARG A 297 2.50 9.39 -10.88
C ARG A 297 3.90 9.85 -10.50
N ILE A 298 3.97 11.09 -10.01
CA ILE A 298 5.14 11.60 -9.31
C ILE A 298 4.75 11.96 -7.88
N HIS A 299 5.57 11.52 -6.95
CA HIS A 299 5.55 11.97 -5.56
C HIS A 299 6.62 13.06 -5.39
N GLU A 300 6.26 14.20 -4.78
CA GLU A 300 7.22 15.19 -4.32
C GLU A 300 7.18 15.25 -2.80
N PHE A 301 8.19 14.68 -2.17
CA PHE A 301 8.15 14.36 -0.76
C PHE A 301 8.17 15.54 0.20
N ARG A 302 8.68 16.71 -0.21
CA ARG A 302 8.65 17.91 0.63
C ARG A 302 7.24 18.35 1.03
N HIS A 303 6.23 18.02 0.21
CA HIS A 303 4.83 18.38 0.45
C HIS A 303 4.09 17.41 1.36
N PHE A 304 4.67 16.27 1.72
CA PHE A 304 4.09 15.36 2.70
C PHE A 304 4.25 15.88 4.14
N HIS A 305 5.32 16.65 4.39
CA HIS A 305 5.62 17.24 5.68
C HIS A 305 5.77 18.77 5.58
N PRO A 306 4.69 19.51 5.27
CA PRO A 306 4.75 20.97 5.13
C PRO A 306 5.16 21.68 6.42
N GLU A 307 4.94 21.06 7.59
CA GLU A 307 5.38 21.57 8.89
C GLU A 307 6.91 21.58 9.05
N ARG A 308 7.62 20.87 8.17
CA ARG A 308 9.09 20.82 8.13
C ARG A 308 9.69 21.72 7.04
N ALA A 309 8.89 22.49 6.32
CA ALA A 309 9.32 23.27 5.15
C ALA A 309 10.52 24.18 5.43
N ASP A 310 10.62 24.75 6.64
CA ASP A 310 11.75 25.60 7.05
C ASP A 310 13.07 24.83 7.25
N ARG A 311 13.02 23.52 7.41
CA ARG A 311 14.18 22.63 7.58
C ARG A 311 14.71 22.10 6.26
N TYR A 312 13.90 22.13 5.20
CA TYR A 312 14.25 21.63 3.89
C TYR A 312 15.06 22.64 3.08
N PRO A 313 15.98 22.20 2.20
CA PRO A 313 16.70 23.08 1.30
C PRO A 313 15.71 23.84 0.40
N LYS A 314 16.04 25.11 0.09
CA LYS A 314 15.19 25.96 -0.73
C LYS A 314 15.49 25.89 -2.22
N ASP A 315 16.59 25.24 -2.57
CA ASP A 315 17.14 25.05 -3.91
C ASP A 315 17.14 23.60 -4.39
N LYS A 316 16.61 22.68 -3.56
CA LYS A 316 16.54 21.24 -3.89
C LYS A 316 15.22 20.64 -3.43
N THR A 317 14.72 19.67 -4.18
CA THR A 317 13.60 18.83 -3.80
C THR A 317 13.86 17.38 -4.17
N VAL A 318 13.06 16.46 -3.63
CA VAL A 318 13.10 15.03 -3.96
C VAL A 318 11.80 14.63 -4.59
N ILE A 319 11.89 14.06 -5.78
CA ILE A 319 10.74 13.45 -6.47
C ILE A 319 10.94 11.95 -6.62
N MET A 320 9.84 11.23 -6.80
CA MET A 320 9.84 9.82 -7.12
C MET A 320 8.79 9.54 -8.20
N LYS A 321 9.23 9.06 -9.35
CA LYS A 321 8.37 8.57 -10.43
C LYS A 321 8.00 7.12 -10.15
N GLU A 322 6.73 6.78 -10.31
CA GLU A 322 6.19 5.44 -10.08
C GLU A 322 5.77 4.78 -11.38
N TYR A 323 6.31 3.59 -11.63
CA TYR A 323 5.98 2.74 -12.78
C TYR A 323 5.34 1.46 -12.29
N SER A 324 4.22 1.06 -12.89
CA SER A 324 3.54 -0.18 -12.53
C SER A 324 3.75 -1.23 -13.62
N ARG A 325 4.11 -2.46 -13.23
CA ARG A 325 4.24 -3.60 -14.15
C ARG A 325 3.83 -4.92 -13.51
N PHE A 326 3.75 -5.97 -14.30
CA PHE A 326 3.62 -7.33 -13.77
C PHE A 326 4.91 -7.73 -13.04
N ALA A 327 4.75 -8.40 -11.90
CA ALA A 327 5.89 -8.91 -11.16
C ALA A 327 6.49 -10.12 -11.89
N GLU A 328 7.82 -10.12 -12.00
CA GLU A 328 8.62 -11.27 -12.40
C GLU A 328 9.02 -12.10 -11.17
N GLU A 329 9.75 -13.18 -11.38
CA GLU A 329 10.05 -14.17 -10.33
C GLU A 329 10.76 -13.60 -9.10
N ASP A 330 11.70 -12.68 -9.31
CA ASP A 330 12.54 -12.09 -8.26
C ASP A 330 12.02 -10.74 -7.73
N ASP A 331 10.87 -10.27 -8.24
CA ASP A 331 10.32 -9.00 -7.85
C ASP A 331 9.60 -9.04 -6.50
N GLU A 332 9.62 -7.89 -5.84
CA GLU A 332 8.78 -7.69 -4.65
C GLU A 332 7.30 -7.57 -5.03
N PRO A 333 6.43 -8.39 -4.43
CA PRO A 333 5.00 -8.34 -4.71
C PRO A 333 4.32 -7.16 -4.01
N TYR A 334 3.54 -6.36 -4.78
CA TYR A 334 2.80 -5.20 -4.25
C TYR A 334 1.29 -5.45 -4.19
N TYR A 335 0.68 -5.78 -5.31
CA TYR A 335 -0.78 -5.90 -5.42
C TYR A 335 -1.16 -7.23 -6.08
N PRO A 336 -2.08 -8.02 -5.48
CA PRO A 336 -2.56 -9.24 -6.10
C PRO A 336 -3.37 -8.93 -7.38
N ILE A 337 -3.12 -9.67 -8.46
CA ILE A 337 -3.86 -9.51 -9.72
C ILE A 337 -5.25 -10.11 -9.60
N ASN A 338 -5.36 -11.26 -8.93
CA ASN A 338 -6.63 -11.88 -8.58
C ASN A 338 -7.46 -12.38 -9.78
N THR A 339 -6.78 -12.91 -10.80
CA THR A 339 -7.42 -13.54 -11.96
C THR A 339 -8.25 -14.77 -11.55
N PRO A 340 -9.12 -15.30 -12.43
CA PRO A 340 -9.77 -16.59 -12.18
C PRO A 340 -8.79 -17.73 -11.93
N GLU A 341 -7.62 -17.73 -12.59
CA GLU A 341 -6.56 -18.73 -12.36
C GLU A 341 -5.92 -18.54 -11.00
N ASP A 342 -5.55 -17.30 -10.63
CA ASP A 342 -5.02 -17.01 -9.30
C ASP A 342 -5.96 -17.48 -8.20
N ARG A 343 -7.27 -17.35 -8.37
CA ARG A 343 -8.26 -17.80 -7.38
C ARG A 343 -8.26 -19.32 -7.19
N LYS A 344 -8.01 -20.10 -8.27
CA LYS A 344 -7.89 -21.55 -8.18
C LYS A 344 -6.60 -21.94 -7.43
N ILE A 345 -5.47 -21.31 -7.79
CA ILE A 345 -4.18 -21.52 -7.12
C ILE A 345 -4.30 -21.15 -5.64
N LEU A 346 -4.91 -20.00 -5.34
CA LEU A 346 -5.14 -19.54 -3.97
C LEU A 346 -6.00 -20.51 -3.16
N ALA A 347 -7.03 -21.11 -3.76
CA ALA A 347 -7.87 -22.10 -3.08
C ALA A 347 -7.05 -23.31 -2.64
N ALA A 348 -6.16 -23.84 -3.50
CA ALA A 348 -5.27 -24.93 -3.16
C ALA A 348 -4.30 -24.56 -2.02
N TYR A 349 -3.71 -23.35 -2.07
CA TYR A 349 -2.85 -22.89 -0.98
C TYR A 349 -3.58 -22.67 0.34
N ARG A 350 -4.83 -22.26 0.33
CA ARG A 350 -5.64 -22.14 1.56
C ARG A 350 -5.89 -23.48 2.24
N GLU A 351 -6.07 -24.53 1.46
CA GLU A 351 -6.18 -25.90 2.00
C GLU A 351 -4.86 -26.36 2.63
N LEU A 352 -3.73 -26.13 1.96
CA LEU A 352 -2.40 -26.42 2.49
C LEU A 352 -2.10 -25.60 3.75
N ALA A 353 -2.44 -24.33 3.75
CA ALA A 353 -2.26 -23.42 4.90
C ALA A 353 -3.09 -23.88 6.10
N ALA A 354 -4.32 -24.34 5.89
CA ALA A 354 -5.15 -24.88 6.96
C ALA A 354 -4.54 -26.18 7.58
N GLN A 355 -3.95 -27.03 6.75
CA GLN A 355 -3.23 -28.23 7.23
C GLN A 355 -1.97 -27.86 8.01
N GLU A 356 -1.18 -26.91 7.50
CA GLU A 356 0.02 -26.42 8.17
C GLU A 356 -0.30 -25.76 9.52
N THR A 357 -1.39 -25.00 9.59
CA THR A 357 -1.85 -24.42 10.85
C THR A 357 -2.23 -25.50 11.86
N ALA A 358 -2.92 -26.54 11.42
CA ALA A 358 -3.36 -27.62 12.31
C ALA A 358 -2.20 -28.50 12.81
N ASN A 359 -1.20 -28.75 11.95
CA ASN A 359 -0.10 -29.68 12.24
C ASN A 359 1.09 -28.99 12.90
N ASP A 360 1.49 -27.82 12.39
CA ASP A 360 2.75 -27.16 12.72
C ASP A 360 2.56 -25.76 13.35
N GLN A 361 1.34 -25.39 13.66
CA GLN A 361 0.98 -24.11 14.29
C GLN A 361 1.50 -22.88 13.51
N VAL A 362 1.45 -22.93 12.17
CA VAL A 362 1.80 -21.79 11.33
C VAL A 362 0.55 -21.03 10.93
N LEU A 363 0.50 -19.76 11.30
CA LEU A 363 -0.59 -18.84 10.97
C LEU A 363 -0.16 -17.94 9.82
N PHE A 364 -1.00 -17.82 8.80
CA PHE A 364 -0.73 -16.96 7.64
C PHE A 364 -1.48 -15.66 7.75
N GLY A 365 -0.79 -14.53 7.56
CA GLY A 365 -1.41 -13.22 7.70
C GLY A 365 -0.73 -12.12 6.88
N GLY A 366 -1.33 -10.92 6.89
CA GLY A 366 -0.86 -9.81 6.08
C GLY A 366 -1.23 -9.96 4.60
N ARG A 367 -0.89 -8.92 3.81
CA ARG A 367 -1.23 -8.84 2.38
C ARG A 367 -0.70 -10.04 1.59
N LEU A 368 0.57 -10.38 1.79
CA LEU A 368 1.24 -11.42 1.03
C LEU A 368 0.81 -12.81 1.49
N GLY A 369 0.72 -13.03 2.80
CA GLY A 369 0.35 -14.32 3.39
C GLY A 369 -1.14 -14.69 3.19
N THR A 370 -1.99 -13.74 2.82
CA THR A 370 -3.42 -14.00 2.54
C THR A 370 -3.80 -13.77 1.08
N TYR A 371 -2.88 -13.24 0.25
CA TYR A 371 -3.15 -12.82 -1.11
C TYR A 371 -4.36 -11.89 -1.21
N GLN A 372 -4.38 -10.85 -0.37
CA GLN A 372 -5.48 -9.87 -0.31
C GLN A 372 -4.94 -8.44 -0.38
N TYR A 373 -5.69 -7.57 -1.04
CA TYR A 373 -5.42 -6.14 -0.95
C TYR A 373 -5.85 -5.64 0.44
N LEU A 374 -4.85 -5.29 1.25
CA LEU A 374 -5.06 -4.74 2.59
C LEU A 374 -4.35 -3.38 2.65
N ASP A 375 -5.05 -2.36 3.10
CA ASP A 375 -4.48 -1.06 3.43
C ASP A 375 -3.87 -1.04 4.85
N THR A 376 -3.22 0.06 5.22
CA THR A 376 -2.57 0.19 6.54
C THR A 376 -3.56 0.02 7.70
N VAL A 377 -4.82 0.41 7.51
CA VAL A 377 -5.88 0.29 8.51
C VAL A 377 -6.31 -1.15 8.72
N SER A 378 -6.41 -1.91 7.63
CA SER A 378 -6.81 -3.32 7.68
C SER A 378 -5.85 -4.17 8.49
N TYR A 379 -4.56 -3.82 8.54
CA TYR A 379 -3.57 -4.53 9.35
C TYR A 379 -3.76 -4.39 10.85
N THR A 380 -4.28 -3.25 11.29
CA THR A 380 -4.54 -2.95 12.71
C THR A 380 -5.93 -3.41 13.15
N HIS A 381 -6.78 -3.83 12.21
CA HIS A 381 -8.10 -4.44 12.42
C HIS A 381 -8.06 -5.91 12.79
N LEU A 382 -6.94 -6.44 13.19
CA LEU A 382 -6.87 -7.80 13.70
C LEU A 382 -7.97 -8.01 14.74
N ARG A 383 -9.02 -8.70 14.32
CA ARG A 383 -9.99 -9.27 15.24
C ARG A 383 -9.22 -10.19 16.18
N ALA A 384 -8.95 -9.70 17.37
CA ALA A 384 -8.58 -10.53 18.50
C ALA A 384 -9.82 -11.32 18.96
N HIS A 385 -10.45 -12.01 18.01
CA HIS A 385 -11.56 -12.91 18.25
C HIS A 385 -11.42 -14.00 17.22
N GLU A 386 -10.75 -15.03 17.61
CA GLU A 386 -10.80 -16.40 17.12
C GLU A 386 -9.44 -17.05 17.41
N THR A 387 -9.13 -17.11 18.68
CA THR A 387 -8.34 -18.20 19.28
C THR A 387 -8.86 -18.44 20.67
#